data_7b7aed35de6e2fd333c4a900b3562089
#
_entry.id   7b7aed35de6e2fd333c4a900b3562089
#
_cell.length_a   1.000
_cell.length_b   1.000
_cell.length_c   1.000
_cell.angle_alpha   90.00
_cell.angle_beta   90.00
_cell.angle_gamma   90.00
#
_symmetry.space_group_name_H-M   'P 1'
#
loop_
_entity.id
_entity.type
_entity.pdbx_description
1 polymer ?
#
loop_
_entity_poly.entity_id
_entity_poly.type
_entity_poly.pdbx_seq_one_letter_code
_entity_poly.pdbx_strand_id
1 'polypeptide(L)'
;MSERVLVTGATAPVGRELVRLLIDAGIEVKAGTRRPDRAASLFHPSVEVVELDYARPATFDAAVEWSDRLFLQAPPFEPDSYDTVAPLLDWAVQAGTDHVVTVTAMGMEVREDLPLRRLERHIASLGVRYTLLRPNFFMQTFGEGFLGERITRTGVFKMPVEDAPVSLVDGRDVASVAAEALMGVDHYGKAYTLTGPDSLTHGEIARIISEASGRDVAFETCTDDEMLGWLVGAGWSADVAGVVIALYQAVRGGVRAKVTDDVAAVLGRSPRSFREFADEHAHLWR
;
A
#
# COMPACT_ATOMS: atom_id res chain seq x y z
N MET A 1 -1.24 28.53 9.55
CA MET A 1 -2.53 27.88 9.23
C MET A 1 -2.31 26.40 9.49
N SER A 2 -3.25 25.73 10.12
CA SER A 2 -3.21 24.28 10.33
C SER A 2 -3.21 23.59 8.95
N GLU A 3 -2.33 22.63 8.74
CA GLU A 3 -2.28 21.86 7.50
C GLU A 3 -3.41 20.82 7.52
N ARG A 4 -4.12 20.67 6.42
CA ARG A 4 -5.32 19.83 6.31
C ARG A 4 -5.13 18.78 5.23
N VAL A 5 -5.26 17.53 5.62
CA VAL A 5 -4.94 16.39 4.76
C VAL A 5 -6.18 15.53 4.50
N LEU A 6 -6.53 15.33 3.23
CA LEU A 6 -7.43 14.26 2.82
C LEU A 6 -6.64 12.96 2.64
N VAL A 7 -7.03 11.92 3.37
CA VAL A 7 -6.47 10.57 3.23
C VAL A 7 -7.48 9.69 2.51
N THR A 8 -7.17 9.27 1.29
CA THR A 8 -7.98 8.26 0.58
C THR A 8 -7.55 6.85 1.01
N GLY A 9 -8.43 5.87 0.86
CA GLY A 9 -8.14 4.52 1.35
C GLY A 9 -7.88 4.46 2.86
N ALA A 10 -8.45 5.39 3.62
CA ALA A 10 -8.18 5.60 5.04
C ALA A 10 -8.42 4.35 5.92
N THR A 11 -9.28 3.43 5.51
CA THR A 11 -9.55 2.18 6.24
C THR A 11 -8.60 1.02 5.91
N ALA A 12 -7.77 1.17 4.87
CA ALA A 12 -6.72 0.20 4.54
C ALA A 12 -5.55 0.30 5.56
N PRO A 13 -4.71 -0.73 5.70
CA PRO A 13 -3.63 -0.74 6.70
C PRO A 13 -2.74 0.50 6.65
N VAL A 14 -2.25 0.90 5.48
CA VAL A 14 -1.40 2.09 5.31
C VAL A 14 -2.17 3.37 5.64
N GLY A 15 -3.39 3.53 5.10
CA GLY A 15 -4.20 4.73 5.32
C GLY A 15 -4.60 4.91 6.79
N ARG A 16 -4.95 3.82 7.48
CA ARG A 16 -5.32 3.86 8.90
C ARG A 16 -4.14 4.27 9.78
N GLU A 17 -2.96 3.71 9.53
CA GLU A 17 -1.75 4.09 10.25
C GLU A 17 -1.34 5.53 9.94
N LEU A 18 -1.46 5.96 8.68
CA LEU A 18 -1.19 7.34 8.28
C LEU A 18 -2.11 8.33 9.01
N VAL A 19 -3.42 8.06 9.06
CA VAL A 19 -4.37 8.90 9.81
C VAL A 19 -3.95 9.03 11.27
N ARG A 20 -3.57 7.91 11.92
CA ARG A 20 -3.09 7.92 13.30
C ARG A 20 -1.84 8.84 13.46
N LEU A 21 -0.83 8.66 12.59
CA LEU A 21 0.41 9.44 12.65
C LEU A 21 0.18 10.94 12.45
N LEU A 22 -0.69 11.32 11.51
CA LEU A 22 -1.03 12.72 11.25
C LEU A 22 -1.77 13.36 12.44
N ILE A 23 -2.71 12.64 13.06
CA ILE A 23 -3.40 13.12 14.26
C ILE A 23 -2.43 13.28 15.44
N ASP A 24 -1.53 12.33 15.65
CA ASP A 24 -0.50 12.40 16.70
C ASP A 24 0.44 13.61 16.49
N ALA A 25 0.63 14.04 15.24
CA ALA A 25 1.39 15.23 14.87
C ALA A 25 0.58 16.54 14.93
N GLY A 26 -0.70 16.49 15.29
CA GLY A 26 -1.57 17.67 15.39
C GLY A 26 -2.11 18.19 14.04
N ILE A 27 -2.05 17.38 13.00
CA ILE A 27 -2.58 17.70 11.66
C ILE A 27 -4.09 17.45 11.62
N GLU A 28 -4.84 18.32 10.96
CA GLU A 28 -6.25 18.11 10.70
C GLU A 28 -6.45 17.09 9.56
N VAL A 29 -7.21 16.01 9.83
CA VAL A 29 -7.36 14.91 8.89
C VAL A 29 -8.83 14.69 8.52
N LYS A 30 -9.06 14.56 7.21
CA LYS A 30 -10.28 14.04 6.64
C LYS A 30 -10.03 12.63 6.08
N ALA A 31 -10.73 11.62 6.62
CA ALA A 31 -10.59 10.22 6.25
C ALA A 31 -11.65 9.84 5.21
N GLY A 32 -11.24 9.67 3.95
CA GLY A 32 -12.11 9.28 2.85
C GLY A 32 -12.37 7.77 2.84
N THR A 33 -13.65 7.37 2.84
CA THR A 33 -14.07 5.97 2.81
C THR A 33 -15.44 5.80 2.15
N ARG A 34 -15.66 4.65 1.49
CA ARG A 34 -16.98 4.30 0.93
C ARG A 34 -18.07 4.04 1.98
N ARG A 35 -17.70 3.82 3.23
CA ARG A 35 -18.62 3.45 4.33
C ARG A 35 -18.30 4.23 5.61
N PRO A 36 -18.60 5.54 5.63
CA PRO A 36 -18.27 6.41 6.78
C PRO A 36 -18.86 5.91 8.09
N ASP A 37 -20.11 5.44 8.11
CA ASP A 37 -20.78 4.95 9.31
C ASP A 37 -20.05 3.78 9.98
N ARG A 38 -19.41 2.91 9.18
CA ARG A 38 -18.64 1.77 9.69
C ARG A 38 -17.22 2.14 10.07
N ALA A 39 -16.70 3.19 9.47
CA ALA A 39 -15.31 3.60 9.65
C ALA A 39 -15.13 4.56 10.82
N ALA A 40 -16.16 5.29 11.24
CA ALA A 40 -16.05 6.29 12.30
C ALA A 40 -15.45 5.74 13.61
N SER A 41 -15.79 4.52 13.99
CA SER A 41 -15.25 3.87 15.19
C SER A 41 -13.79 3.43 15.08
N LEU A 42 -13.19 3.46 13.88
CA LEU A 42 -11.80 3.08 13.66
C LEU A 42 -10.82 4.21 13.93
N PHE A 43 -11.30 5.45 14.05
CA PHE A 43 -10.49 6.65 14.13
C PHE A 43 -10.72 7.42 15.43
N HIS A 44 -9.74 8.27 15.76
CA HIS A 44 -9.88 9.23 16.84
C HIS A 44 -11.07 10.19 16.58
N PRO A 45 -11.83 10.63 17.59
CA PRO A 45 -12.98 11.53 17.41
C PRO A 45 -12.70 12.86 16.71
N SER A 46 -11.44 13.29 16.65
CA SER A 46 -11.04 14.52 15.92
C SER A 46 -10.92 14.31 14.40
N VAL A 47 -11.00 13.07 13.91
CA VAL A 47 -10.93 12.76 12.48
C VAL A 47 -12.31 12.98 11.86
N GLU A 48 -12.38 13.82 10.85
CA GLU A 48 -13.58 13.94 10.02
C GLU A 48 -13.64 12.75 9.06
N VAL A 49 -14.64 11.88 9.21
CA VAL A 49 -14.84 10.74 8.30
C VAL A 49 -15.86 11.14 7.23
N VAL A 50 -15.44 11.10 5.98
CA VAL A 50 -16.25 11.53 4.84
C VAL A 50 -16.50 10.40 3.86
N GLU A 51 -17.67 10.40 3.22
CA GLU A 51 -17.93 9.49 2.13
C GLU A 51 -17.07 9.86 0.92
N LEU A 52 -16.30 8.89 0.42
CA LEU A 52 -15.49 9.00 -0.78
C LEU A 52 -15.54 7.70 -1.56
N ASP A 53 -16.07 7.77 -2.76
CA ASP A 53 -16.16 6.65 -3.68
C ASP A 53 -15.70 7.10 -5.07
N TYR A 54 -14.59 6.55 -5.55
CA TYR A 54 -14.04 6.88 -6.87
C TYR A 54 -15.05 6.69 -8.02
N ALA A 55 -15.99 5.75 -7.89
CA ALA A 55 -17.03 5.49 -8.87
C ALA A 55 -18.19 6.52 -8.78
N ARG A 56 -18.22 7.40 -7.78
CA ARG A 56 -19.30 8.36 -7.54
C ARG A 56 -18.77 9.78 -7.36
N PRO A 57 -18.55 10.54 -8.47
CA PRO A 57 -18.02 11.90 -8.41
C PRO A 57 -18.83 12.87 -7.53
N ALA A 58 -20.12 12.62 -7.30
CA ALA A 58 -20.93 13.40 -6.37
C ALA A 58 -20.41 13.38 -4.90
N THR A 59 -19.49 12.46 -4.55
CA THR A 59 -18.84 12.41 -3.23
C THR A 59 -17.57 13.25 -3.15
N PHE A 60 -17.07 13.80 -4.26
CA PHE A 60 -15.76 14.45 -4.31
C PHE A 60 -15.77 15.81 -3.63
N ASP A 61 -16.78 16.65 -3.87
CA ASP A 61 -16.85 18.00 -3.30
C ASP A 61 -16.65 18.00 -1.79
N ALA A 62 -17.47 17.24 -1.07
CA ALA A 62 -17.40 17.15 0.38
C ALA A 62 -16.05 16.55 0.87
N ALA A 63 -15.45 15.67 0.08
CA ALA A 63 -14.16 15.04 0.43
C ALA A 63 -12.99 16.02 0.28
N VAL A 64 -12.92 16.77 -0.84
CA VAL A 64 -11.80 17.67 -1.14
C VAL A 64 -11.94 19.05 -0.51
N GLU A 65 -13.15 19.46 -0.13
CA GLU A 65 -13.39 20.75 0.52
C GLU A 65 -12.40 20.97 1.67
N TRP A 66 -11.77 22.14 1.70
CA TRP A 66 -10.74 22.59 2.64
C TRP A 66 -9.41 21.77 2.70
N SER A 67 -9.22 20.73 1.89
CA SER A 67 -7.99 19.94 1.95
C SER A 67 -6.84 20.59 1.18
N ASP A 68 -5.76 20.95 1.89
CA ASP A 68 -4.57 21.54 1.28
C ASP A 68 -3.66 20.47 0.66
N ARG A 69 -3.71 19.24 1.23
CA ARG A 69 -2.88 18.09 0.87
C ARG A 69 -3.70 16.83 0.68
N LEU A 70 -3.26 16.00 -0.24
CA LEU A 70 -3.92 14.75 -0.59
C LEU A 70 -2.96 13.56 -0.46
N PHE A 71 -3.34 12.57 0.34
CA PHE A 71 -2.78 11.23 0.22
C PHE A 71 -3.67 10.40 -0.71
N LEU A 72 -3.13 10.02 -1.87
CA LEU A 72 -3.87 9.32 -2.92
C LEU A 72 -3.41 7.86 -3.01
N GLN A 73 -4.34 6.94 -2.80
CA GLN A 73 -4.12 5.51 -2.96
C GLN A 73 -5.20 4.91 -3.84
N ALA A 74 -4.80 4.28 -4.95
CA ALA A 74 -5.71 3.50 -5.78
C ALA A 74 -6.17 2.24 -5.03
N PRO A 75 -7.35 1.68 -5.36
CA PRO A 75 -7.75 0.36 -4.87
C PRO A 75 -6.68 -0.69 -5.21
N PRO A 76 -6.43 -1.66 -4.32
CA PRO A 76 -5.42 -2.68 -4.57
C PRO A 76 -5.80 -3.53 -5.80
N PHE A 77 -4.79 -3.82 -6.63
CA PHE A 77 -4.91 -4.64 -7.84
C PHE A 77 -5.93 -4.15 -8.88
N GLU A 78 -6.30 -2.87 -8.82
CA GLU A 78 -7.21 -2.26 -9.79
C GLU A 78 -6.56 -2.23 -11.18
N PRO A 79 -7.13 -2.92 -12.21
CA PRO A 79 -6.55 -2.96 -13.54
C PRO A 79 -6.47 -1.57 -14.20
N ASP A 80 -7.50 -0.75 -13.99
CA ASP A 80 -7.62 0.59 -14.53
C ASP A 80 -7.38 1.67 -13.47
N SER A 81 -6.38 1.46 -12.61
CA SER A 81 -6.11 2.31 -11.44
C SER A 81 -5.96 3.80 -11.80
N TYR A 82 -5.43 4.14 -12.98
CA TYR A 82 -5.35 5.53 -13.45
C TYR A 82 -6.76 6.11 -13.65
N ASP A 83 -7.57 5.46 -14.48
CA ASP A 83 -8.90 5.95 -14.85
C ASP A 83 -9.84 6.00 -13.63
N THR A 84 -9.59 5.14 -12.64
CA THR A 84 -10.31 5.11 -11.36
C THR A 84 -10.02 6.33 -10.50
N VAL A 85 -8.76 6.75 -10.34
CA VAL A 85 -8.40 7.79 -9.35
C VAL A 85 -8.14 9.18 -9.95
N ALA A 86 -7.83 9.27 -11.25
CA ALA A 86 -7.53 10.55 -11.91
C ALA A 86 -8.65 11.58 -11.79
N PRO A 87 -9.96 11.23 -11.88
CA PRO A 87 -11.03 12.20 -11.70
C PRO A 87 -11.03 12.88 -10.32
N LEU A 88 -10.77 12.13 -9.24
CA LEU A 88 -10.65 12.73 -7.90
C LEU A 88 -9.40 13.61 -7.79
N LEU A 89 -8.28 13.18 -8.36
CA LEU A 89 -7.05 13.95 -8.38
C LEU A 89 -7.24 15.32 -9.04
N ASP A 90 -7.84 15.34 -10.23
CA ASP A 90 -8.11 16.57 -10.96
C ASP A 90 -9.06 17.48 -10.19
N TRP A 91 -10.09 16.90 -9.58
CA TRP A 91 -11.05 17.63 -8.75
C TRP A 91 -10.39 18.26 -7.53
N ALA A 92 -9.54 17.50 -6.83
CA ALA A 92 -8.81 17.98 -5.65
C ALA A 92 -7.87 19.15 -6.01
N VAL A 93 -7.12 19.04 -7.12
CA VAL A 93 -6.23 20.12 -7.59
C VAL A 93 -7.02 21.37 -7.99
N GLN A 94 -8.15 21.21 -8.67
CA GLN A 94 -9.03 22.34 -9.01
C GLN A 94 -9.64 23.00 -7.76
N ALA A 95 -9.89 22.23 -6.69
CA ALA A 95 -10.38 22.74 -5.41
C ALA A 95 -9.31 23.42 -4.55
N GLY A 96 -8.03 23.36 -4.97
CA GLY A 96 -6.92 24.06 -4.30
C GLY A 96 -5.93 23.16 -3.57
N THR A 97 -6.04 21.84 -3.67
CA THR A 97 -4.99 20.92 -3.19
C THR A 97 -3.67 21.24 -3.91
N ASP A 98 -2.64 21.55 -3.15
CA ASP A 98 -1.34 21.98 -3.68
C ASP A 98 -0.20 20.98 -3.46
N HIS A 99 -0.45 19.90 -2.69
CA HIS A 99 0.51 18.83 -2.47
C HIS A 99 -0.17 17.45 -2.50
N VAL A 100 0.37 16.55 -3.33
CA VAL A 100 -0.12 15.17 -3.50
C VAL A 100 0.98 14.17 -3.13
N VAL A 101 0.70 13.30 -2.17
CA VAL A 101 1.51 12.11 -1.89
C VAL A 101 0.75 10.90 -2.38
N THR A 102 1.33 10.11 -3.28
CA THR A 102 0.66 8.96 -3.86
C THR A 102 1.42 7.66 -3.65
N VAL A 103 0.68 6.57 -3.43
CA VAL A 103 1.24 5.21 -3.39
C VAL A 103 1.03 4.57 -4.76
N THR A 104 2.14 4.16 -5.37
CA THR A 104 2.16 3.39 -6.60
C THR A 104 2.80 2.02 -6.34
N ALA A 105 3.82 1.61 -7.08
CA ALA A 105 4.53 0.36 -6.83
C ALA A 105 5.99 0.43 -7.29
N MET A 106 6.86 -0.35 -6.66
CA MET A 106 8.24 -0.54 -7.11
C MET A 106 8.28 -0.92 -8.59
N GLY A 107 9.22 -0.34 -9.35
CA GLY A 107 9.44 -0.62 -10.76
C GLY A 107 8.53 0.16 -11.72
N MET A 108 7.70 1.09 -11.23
CA MET A 108 6.87 1.92 -12.10
C MET A 108 7.69 2.86 -13.00
N GLU A 109 8.88 3.25 -12.58
CA GLU A 109 9.76 4.15 -13.33
C GLU A 109 10.17 3.64 -14.71
N VAL A 110 10.08 2.34 -14.95
CA VAL A 110 10.48 1.69 -16.22
C VAL A 110 9.30 1.06 -16.98
N ARG A 111 8.06 1.30 -16.55
CA ARG A 111 6.86 0.66 -17.09
C ARG A 111 5.84 1.70 -17.57
N GLU A 112 6.20 2.45 -18.61
CA GLU A 112 5.37 3.54 -19.17
C GLU A 112 3.95 3.09 -19.64
N ASP A 113 3.76 1.79 -19.85
CA ASP A 113 2.52 1.14 -20.25
C ASP A 113 1.51 0.95 -19.11
N LEU A 114 1.97 1.00 -17.85
CA LEU A 114 1.12 0.67 -16.69
C LEU A 114 0.27 1.86 -16.20
N PRO A 115 -0.97 1.61 -15.75
CA PRO A 115 -1.87 2.64 -15.24
C PRO A 115 -1.28 3.46 -14.08
N LEU A 116 -0.59 2.83 -13.11
CA LEU A 116 0.06 3.56 -12.03
C LEU A 116 1.19 4.49 -12.51
N ARG A 117 1.90 4.12 -13.59
CA ARG A 117 2.88 5.02 -14.19
C ARG A 117 2.22 6.20 -14.89
N ARG A 118 1.10 5.98 -15.57
CA ARG A 118 0.29 7.08 -16.14
C ARG A 118 -0.16 8.04 -15.04
N LEU A 119 -0.55 7.53 -13.87
CA LEU A 119 -0.89 8.35 -12.70
C LEU A 119 0.30 9.20 -12.24
N GLU A 120 1.50 8.62 -12.09
CA GLU A 120 2.72 9.38 -11.73
C GLU A 120 3.00 10.51 -12.71
N ARG A 121 2.89 10.24 -14.01
CA ARG A 121 3.07 11.25 -15.08
C ARG A 121 2.03 12.36 -15.01
N HIS A 122 0.79 11.98 -14.79
CA HIS A 122 -0.30 12.94 -14.66
C HIS A 122 -0.07 13.88 -13.47
N ILE A 123 0.19 13.34 -12.28
CA ILE A 123 0.51 14.14 -11.08
C ILE A 123 1.65 15.11 -11.36
N ALA A 124 2.75 14.64 -11.98
CA ALA A 124 3.89 15.49 -12.31
C ALA A 124 3.56 16.61 -13.32
N SER A 125 2.52 16.45 -14.14
CA SER A 125 2.09 17.43 -15.13
C SER A 125 1.14 18.50 -14.58
N LEU A 126 0.54 18.31 -13.40
CA LEU A 126 -0.48 19.22 -12.84
C LEU A 126 0.10 20.49 -12.21
N GLY A 127 1.43 20.60 -12.08
CA GLY A 127 2.08 21.78 -11.51
C GLY A 127 1.96 21.88 -9.98
N VAL A 128 1.43 20.86 -9.32
CA VAL A 128 1.36 20.77 -7.86
C VAL A 128 2.63 20.13 -7.29
N ARG A 129 2.91 20.35 -6.01
CA ARG A 129 3.94 19.61 -5.28
C ARG A 129 3.53 18.15 -5.17
N TYR A 130 4.48 17.23 -5.31
CA TYR A 130 4.16 15.81 -5.22
C TYR A 130 5.29 14.98 -4.63
N THR A 131 4.93 13.83 -4.08
CA THR A 131 5.85 12.77 -3.68
C THR A 131 5.30 11.42 -4.10
N LEU A 132 6.12 10.60 -4.77
CA LEU A 132 5.73 9.28 -5.24
C LEU A 132 6.30 8.21 -4.33
N LEU A 133 5.46 7.40 -3.73
CA LEU A 133 5.85 6.27 -2.89
C LEU A 133 5.66 4.97 -3.66
N ARG A 134 6.75 4.24 -3.88
CA ARG A 134 6.80 3.00 -4.66
C ARG A 134 7.13 1.82 -3.75
N PRO A 135 6.20 1.37 -2.90
CA PRO A 135 6.46 0.21 -2.05
C PRO A 135 6.62 -1.07 -2.88
N ASN A 136 7.40 -1.99 -2.35
CA ASN A 136 7.40 -3.38 -2.77
C ASN A 136 6.26 -4.14 -2.06
N PHE A 137 6.28 -5.47 -2.05
CA PHE A 137 5.23 -6.28 -1.44
C PHE A 137 5.13 -6.05 0.07
N PHE A 138 3.90 -5.97 0.57
CA PHE A 138 3.63 -5.71 1.97
C PHE A 138 3.78 -6.97 2.84
N MET A 139 4.41 -6.85 4.00
CA MET A 139 4.51 -7.91 5.03
C MET A 139 3.12 -8.35 5.50
N GLN A 140 2.16 -7.43 5.55
CA GLN A 140 0.78 -7.67 5.97
C GLN A 140 0.07 -8.75 5.13
N THR A 141 0.51 -8.99 3.91
CA THR A 141 -0.02 -10.07 3.04
C THR A 141 0.08 -11.45 3.69
N PHE A 142 1.09 -11.67 4.54
CA PHE A 142 1.28 -12.95 5.26
C PHE A 142 0.51 -13.02 6.57
N GLY A 143 0.10 -11.90 7.14
CA GLY A 143 -0.70 -11.86 8.39
C GLY A 143 -2.20 -11.89 8.15
N GLU A 144 -2.66 -11.20 7.12
CA GLU A 144 -4.08 -10.99 6.83
C GLU A 144 -4.41 -11.38 5.38
N GLY A 145 -5.70 -11.54 5.08
CA GLY A 145 -6.18 -11.86 3.74
C GLY A 145 -5.85 -13.29 3.28
N PHE A 146 -5.84 -13.49 1.98
CA PHE A 146 -5.80 -14.82 1.35
C PHE A 146 -4.62 -15.70 1.79
N LEU A 147 -3.40 -15.16 1.86
CA LEU A 147 -2.22 -15.94 2.30
C LEU A 147 -2.24 -16.17 3.81
N GLY A 148 -2.53 -15.15 4.60
CA GLY A 148 -2.62 -15.26 6.06
C GLY A 148 -3.66 -16.30 6.49
N GLU A 149 -4.85 -16.30 5.89
CA GLU A 149 -5.90 -17.29 6.14
C GLU A 149 -5.45 -18.72 5.78
N ARG A 150 -4.73 -18.89 4.66
CA ARG A 150 -4.19 -20.20 4.29
C ARG A 150 -3.14 -20.68 5.29
N ILE A 151 -2.20 -19.82 5.69
CA ILE A 151 -1.19 -20.15 6.69
C ILE A 151 -1.86 -20.59 7.99
N THR A 152 -2.82 -19.81 8.48
CA THR A 152 -3.54 -20.11 9.72
C THR A 152 -4.29 -21.44 9.64
N ARG A 153 -4.95 -21.73 8.52
CA ARG A 153 -5.79 -22.91 8.36
C ARG A 153 -5.00 -24.19 8.10
N THR A 154 -3.94 -24.12 7.29
CA THR A 154 -3.27 -25.32 6.76
C THR A 154 -1.79 -25.44 7.12
N GLY A 155 -1.16 -24.39 7.63
CA GLY A 155 0.29 -24.33 7.79
C GLY A 155 1.06 -24.26 6.46
N VAL A 156 0.37 -24.13 5.32
CA VAL A 156 1.03 -24.13 4.01
C VAL A 156 0.48 -22.98 3.17
N PHE A 157 1.37 -22.19 2.58
CA PHE A 157 1.00 -21.24 1.55
C PHE A 157 1.71 -21.54 0.22
N LYS A 158 1.04 -21.22 -0.87
CA LYS A 158 1.54 -21.49 -2.22
C LYS A 158 1.53 -20.23 -3.05
N MET A 159 2.62 -20.02 -3.80
CA MET A 159 2.75 -18.91 -4.74
C MET A 159 3.57 -19.35 -5.95
N PRO A 160 3.31 -18.79 -7.14
CA PRO A 160 4.04 -19.16 -8.36
C PRO A 160 5.32 -18.30 -8.50
N VAL A 161 6.19 -18.34 -7.50
CA VAL A 161 7.39 -17.47 -7.41
C VAL A 161 8.70 -18.26 -7.31
N GLU A 162 8.64 -19.59 -7.25
CA GLU A 162 9.80 -20.47 -7.11
C GLU A 162 10.66 -20.06 -5.89
N ASP A 163 11.98 -20.03 -6.02
CA ASP A 163 12.91 -19.58 -4.98
C ASP A 163 13.30 -18.10 -5.12
N ALA A 164 12.56 -17.33 -5.95
CA ALA A 164 12.89 -15.93 -6.17
C ALA A 164 12.69 -15.12 -4.88
N PRO A 165 13.70 -14.32 -4.47
CA PRO A 165 13.59 -13.50 -3.28
C PRO A 165 12.78 -12.22 -3.54
N VAL A 166 12.24 -11.67 -2.45
CA VAL A 166 11.47 -10.42 -2.44
C VAL A 166 11.87 -9.55 -1.25
N SER A 167 12.02 -8.25 -1.47
CA SER A 167 12.24 -7.29 -0.37
C SER A 167 10.89 -6.76 0.11
N LEU A 168 10.34 -7.38 1.14
CA LEU A 168 9.06 -7.00 1.74
C LEU A 168 9.19 -5.66 2.48
N VAL A 169 8.11 -4.89 2.54
CA VAL A 169 8.03 -3.66 3.32
C VAL A 169 6.87 -3.72 4.32
N ASP A 170 7.08 -3.20 5.52
CA ASP A 170 5.99 -3.03 6.49
C ASP A 170 5.13 -1.82 6.08
N GLY A 171 3.80 -2.01 6.04
CA GLY A 171 2.86 -0.93 5.73
C GLY A 171 2.95 0.25 6.69
N ARG A 172 3.42 0.04 7.93
CA ARG A 172 3.67 1.11 8.90
C ARG A 172 4.86 1.99 8.50
N ASP A 173 5.87 1.45 7.86
CA ASP A 173 6.99 2.23 7.34
C ASP A 173 6.56 3.06 6.12
N VAL A 174 5.71 2.49 5.25
CA VAL A 174 5.11 3.24 4.13
C VAL A 174 4.26 4.40 4.66
N ALA A 175 3.44 4.17 5.68
CA ALA A 175 2.64 5.21 6.32
C ALA A 175 3.51 6.28 6.98
N SER A 176 4.62 5.89 7.64
CA SER A 176 5.56 6.84 8.24
C SER A 176 6.23 7.72 7.19
N VAL A 177 6.69 7.13 6.08
CA VAL A 177 7.27 7.91 4.95
C VAL A 177 6.21 8.83 4.33
N ALA A 178 4.96 8.38 4.22
CA ALA A 178 3.86 9.21 3.73
C ALA A 178 3.59 10.40 4.66
N ALA A 179 3.61 10.19 5.97
CA ALA A 179 3.43 11.26 6.96
C ALA A 179 4.57 12.30 6.88
N GLU A 180 5.83 11.86 6.85
CA GLU A 180 6.98 12.76 6.66
C GLU A 180 6.87 13.55 5.35
N ALA A 181 6.51 12.88 4.25
CA ALA A 181 6.34 13.53 2.96
C ALA A 181 5.19 14.55 2.96
N LEU A 182 4.08 14.26 3.65
CA LEU A 182 2.95 15.19 3.77
C LEU A 182 3.28 16.40 4.66
N MET A 183 4.06 16.23 5.72
CA MET A 183 4.38 17.32 6.66
C MET A 183 5.61 18.12 6.23
N GLY A 184 6.59 17.48 5.57
CA GLY A 184 7.85 18.09 5.18
C GLY A 184 7.81 18.75 3.80
N VAL A 185 8.78 19.62 3.56
CA VAL A 185 8.99 20.29 2.26
C VAL A 185 10.11 19.64 1.44
N ASP A 186 10.98 18.88 2.09
CA ASP A 186 12.18 18.29 1.47
C ASP A 186 11.88 17.11 0.54
N HIS A 187 10.61 16.70 0.46
CA HIS A 187 10.15 15.54 -0.30
C HIS A 187 9.49 15.91 -1.65
N TYR A 188 9.36 17.20 -1.94
CA TYR A 188 8.71 17.66 -3.17
C TYR A 188 9.46 17.24 -4.44
N GLY A 189 8.74 16.71 -5.41
CA GLY A 189 9.26 16.21 -6.67
C GLY A 189 10.06 14.91 -6.57
N LYS A 190 10.07 14.26 -5.39
CA LYS A 190 10.82 13.02 -5.16
C LYS A 190 9.98 11.76 -5.37
N ALA A 191 10.67 10.68 -5.66
CA ALA A 191 10.13 9.33 -5.72
C ALA A 191 10.97 8.42 -4.85
N TYR A 192 10.34 7.64 -3.99
CA TYR A 192 10.99 6.72 -3.04
C TYR A 192 10.55 5.28 -3.30
N THR A 193 11.52 4.38 -3.44
CA THR A 193 11.25 2.94 -3.55
C THR A 193 11.37 2.30 -2.17
N LEU A 194 10.24 1.92 -1.60
CA LEU A 194 10.17 1.52 -0.20
C LEU A 194 10.26 0.00 -0.06
N THR A 195 11.30 -0.45 0.65
CA THR A 195 11.55 -1.85 0.98
C THR A 195 11.88 -2.01 2.46
N GLY A 196 11.76 -3.24 2.98
CA GLY A 196 12.38 -3.62 4.24
C GLY A 196 13.90 -3.76 4.08
N PRO A 197 14.60 -4.18 5.15
CA PRO A 197 16.05 -4.27 5.16
C PRO A 197 16.59 -5.52 4.45
N ASP A 198 15.73 -6.52 4.22
CA ASP A 198 16.13 -7.84 3.74
C ASP A 198 15.44 -8.20 2.43
N SER A 199 16.11 -9.00 1.61
CA SER A 199 15.53 -9.71 0.48
C SER A 199 15.44 -11.20 0.84
N LEU A 200 14.22 -11.71 0.97
CA LEU A 200 13.95 -13.06 1.50
C LEU A 200 13.27 -13.94 0.46
N THR A 201 13.66 -15.20 0.39
CA THR A 201 12.90 -16.24 -0.31
C THR A 201 11.62 -16.58 0.47
N HIS A 202 10.63 -17.13 -0.21
CA HIS A 202 9.36 -17.51 0.44
C HIS A 202 9.56 -18.70 1.41
N GLY A 203 10.59 -19.54 1.21
CA GLY A 203 11.02 -20.55 2.16
C GLY A 203 11.58 -19.95 3.46
N GLU A 204 12.39 -18.87 3.35
CA GLU A 204 12.88 -18.14 4.54
C GLU A 204 11.73 -17.43 5.28
N ILE A 205 10.77 -16.85 4.55
CA ILE A 205 9.56 -16.27 5.13
C ILE A 205 8.78 -17.33 5.93
N ALA A 206 8.56 -18.51 5.34
CA ALA A 206 7.88 -19.62 6.03
C ALA A 206 8.61 -20.04 7.31
N ARG A 207 9.95 -20.16 7.26
CA ARG A 207 10.78 -20.48 8.43
C ARG A 207 10.66 -19.41 9.51
N ILE A 208 10.69 -18.12 9.14
CA ILE A 208 10.53 -17.01 10.10
C ILE A 208 9.16 -17.06 10.78
N ILE A 209 8.08 -17.30 10.02
CA ILE A 209 6.72 -17.46 10.59
C ILE A 209 6.67 -18.67 11.53
N SER A 210 7.28 -19.80 11.15
CA SER A 210 7.32 -21.00 12.00
C SER A 210 8.00 -20.73 13.34
N GLU A 211 9.15 -20.09 13.32
CA GLU A 211 9.92 -19.75 14.53
C GLU A 211 9.14 -18.77 15.44
N ALA A 212 8.50 -17.77 14.87
CA ALA A 212 7.73 -16.78 15.63
C ALA A 212 6.44 -17.35 16.23
N SER A 213 5.72 -18.18 15.46
CA SER A 213 4.42 -18.73 15.89
C SER A 213 4.51 -19.98 16.73
N GLY A 214 5.64 -20.71 16.67
CA GLY A 214 5.82 -22.04 17.25
C GLY A 214 5.03 -23.13 16.51
N ARG A 215 4.64 -22.91 15.27
CA ARG A 215 3.85 -23.80 14.44
C ARG A 215 4.57 -24.06 13.12
N ASP A 216 4.54 -25.29 12.63
CA ASP A 216 5.15 -25.60 11.34
C ASP A 216 4.42 -24.88 10.20
N VAL A 217 5.16 -24.05 9.48
CA VAL A 217 4.68 -23.35 8.28
C VAL A 217 5.61 -23.64 7.12
N ALA A 218 5.04 -24.03 5.99
CA ALA A 218 5.80 -24.36 4.79
C ALA A 218 5.35 -23.52 3.58
N PHE A 219 6.31 -23.23 2.71
CA PHE A 219 6.07 -22.69 1.39
C PHE A 219 6.15 -23.80 0.34
N GLU A 220 5.22 -23.82 -0.58
CA GLU A 220 5.24 -24.66 -1.78
C GLU A 220 5.05 -23.79 -3.02
N THR A 221 5.81 -24.07 -4.07
CA THR A 221 5.55 -23.43 -5.36
C THR A 221 4.31 -23.99 -6.02
N CYS A 222 3.66 -23.19 -6.87
CA CYS A 222 2.56 -23.63 -7.75
C CYS A 222 2.72 -23.01 -9.12
N THR A 223 1.89 -23.40 -10.08
CA THR A 223 1.83 -22.78 -11.40
C THR A 223 0.98 -21.51 -11.40
N ASP A 224 1.16 -20.66 -12.43
CA ASP A 224 0.31 -19.49 -12.65
C ASP A 224 -1.17 -19.88 -12.81
N ASP A 225 -1.46 -20.98 -13.53
CA ASP A 225 -2.82 -21.46 -13.77
C ASP A 225 -3.48 -21.96 -12.48
N GLU A 226 -2.74 -22.66 -11.61
CA GLU A 226 -3.25 -23.09 -10.30
C GLU A 226 -3.59 -21.87 -9.42
N MET A 227 -2.71 -20.89 -9.36
CA MET A 227 -2.95 -19.66 -8.59
C MET A 227 -4.15 -18.89 -9.16
N LEU A 228 -4.22 -18.71 -10.48
CA LEU A 228 -5.33 -18.06 -11.14
C LEU A 228 -6.67 -18.76 -10.81
N GLY A 229 -6.70 -20.09 -10.89
CA GLY A 229 -7.88 -20.87 -10.53
C GLY A 229 -8.32 -20.67 -9.08
N TRP A 230 -7.38 -20.58 -8.14
CA TRP A 230 -7.70 -20.34 -6.72
C TRP A 230 -8.21 -18.93 -6.46
N LEU A 231 -7.63 -17.91 -7.09
CA LEU A 231 -8.08 -16.52 -6.94
C LEU A 231 -9.50 -16.35 -7.50
N VAL A 232 -9.77 -16.86 -8.71
CA VAL A 232 -11.10 -16.81 -9.31
C VAL A 232 -12.11 -17.63 -8.47
N GLY A 233 -11.72 -18.81 -7.98
CA GLY A 233 -12.53 -19.62 -7.08
C GLY A 233 -12.83 -18.95 -5.73
N ALA A 234 -11.98 -18.02 -5.28
CA ALA A 234 -12.20 -17.19 -4.10
C ALA A 234 -13.05 -15.92 -4.40
N GLY A 235 -13.55 -15.78 -5.63
CA GLY A 235 -14.46 -14.69 -6.02
C GLY A 235 -13.77 -13.45 -6.63
N TRP A 236 -12.48 -13.54 -6.97
CA TRP A 236 -11.79 -12.45 -7.67
C TRP A 236 -12.18 -12.45 -9.16
N SER A 237 -12.29 -11.27 -9.77
CA SER A 237 -12.45 -11.19 -11.23
C SER A 237 -11.19 -11.72 -11.93
N ALA A 238 -11.33 -12.21 -13.15
CA ALA A 238 -10.20 -12.72 -13.94
C ALA A 238 -9.16 -11.62 -14.20
N ASP A 239 -9.60 -10.38 -14.41
CA ASP A 239 -8.73 -9.23 -14.66
C ASP A 239 -7.88 -8.91 -13.42
N VAL A 240 -8.48 -8.82 -12.25
CA VAL A 240 -7.77 -8.59 -10.96
C VAL A 240 -6.81 -9.74 -10.67
N ALA A 241 -7.25 -10.99 -10.87
CA ALA A 241 -6.39 -12.16 -10.70
C ALA A 241 -5.20 -12.13 -11.68
N GLY A 242 -5.42 -11.69 -12.92
CA GLY A 242 -4.36 -11.49 -13.92
C GLY A 242 -3.31 -10.47 -13.48
N VAL A 243 -3.71 -9.36 -12.86
CA VAL A 243 -2.78 -8.39 -12.26
C VAL A 243 -1.91 -9.04 -11.20
N VAL A 244 -2.50 -9.84 -10.32
CA VAL A 244 -1.75 -10.55 -9.26
C VAL A 244 -0.75 -11.54 -9.84
N ILE A 245 -1.13 -12.30 -10.88
CA ILE A 245 -0.21 -13.22 -11.57
C ILE A 245 0.96 -12.44 -12.19
N ALA A 246 0.71 -11.30 -12.84
CA ALA A 246 1.77 -10.48 -13.41
C ALA A 246 2.75 -9.96 -12.32
N LEU A 247 2.27 -9.65 -11.11
CA LEU A 247 3.12 -9.30 -9.98
C LEU A 247 4.01 -10.47 -9.54
N TYR A 248 3.49 -11.70 -9.48
CA TYR A 248 4.29 -12.88 -9.15
C TYR A 248 5.32 -13.21 -10.24
N GLN A 249 4.97 -13.01 -11.51
CA GLN A 249 5.93 -13.12 -12.63
C GLN A 249 7.08 -12.10 -12.47
N ALA A 250 6.79 -10.90 -12.01
CA ALA A 250 7.82 -9.90 -11.72
C ALA A 250 8.74 -10.32 -10.55
N VAL A 251 8.22 -11.05 -9.55
CA VAL A 251 9.04 -11.67 -8.49
C VAL A 251 9.97 -12.71 -9.10
N ARG A 252 9.46 -13.66 -9.88
CA ARG A 252 10.28 -14.68 -10.57
C ARG A 252 11.37 -14.07 -11.46
N GLY A 253 11.06 -12.93 -12.10
CA GLY A 253 12.03 -12.18 -12.89
C GLY A 253 13.13 -11.47 -12.08
N GLY A 254 13.11 -11.57 -10.74
CA GLY A 254 14.11 -11.01 -9.83
C GLY A 254 14.04 -9.49 -9.62
N VAL A 255 13.11 -8.79 -10.27
CA VAL A 255 13.01 -7.32 -10.18
C VAL A 255 12.50 -6.84 -8.81
N ARG A 256 11.98 -7.74 -8.00
CA ARG A 256 11.45 -7.46 -6.65
C ARG A 256 12.43 -7.81 -5.51
N ALA A 257 13.63 -8.26 -5.84
CA ALA A 257 14.66 -8.62 -4.85
C ALA A 257 15.49 -7.42 -4.36
N LYS A 258 15.49 -6.30 -5.09
CA LYS A 258 16.30 -5.13 -4.75
C LYS A 258 15.88 -4.54 -3.40
N VAL A 259 16.84 -4.33 -2.51
CA VAL A 259 16.69 -3.54 -1.28
C VAL A 259 17.14 -2.11 -1.55
N THR A 260 16.48 -1.13 -0.93
CA THR A 260 16.80 0.30 -1.03
C THR A 260 16.96 0.90 0.36
N ASP A 261 17.66 2.03 0.43
CA ASP A 261 17.87 2.79 1.67
C ASP A 261 16.83 3.91 1.88
N ASP A 262 15.83 4.03 0.99
CA ASP A 262 14.91 5.16 0.97
C ASP A 262 14.09 5.30 2.27
N VAL A 263 13.64 4.19 2.87
CA VAL A 263 12.95 4.21 4.17
C VAL A 263 13.87 4.78 5.25
N ALA A 264 15.12 4.30 5.32
CA ALA A 264 16.08 4.77 6.31
C ALA A 264 16.48 6.23 6.07
N ALA A 265 16.64 6.64 4.82
CA ALA A 265 16.99 8.00 4.44
C ALA A 265 15.90 9.01 4.82
N VAL A 266 14.62 8.64 4.69
CA VAL A 266 13.49 9.51 5.05
C VAL A 266 13.25 9.52 6.56
N LEU A 267 13.25 8.33 7.20
CA LEU A 267 12.82 8.20 8.59
C LEU A 267 13.96 8.36 9.62
N GLY A 268 15.22 8.40 9.18
CA GLY A 268 16.38 8.44 10.09
C GLY A 268 16.54 7.18 10.95
N ARG A 269 15.86 6.09 10.61
CA ARG A 269 15.96 4.78 11.27
C ARG A 269 15.88 3.66 10.25
N SER A 270 16.34 2.46 10.62
CA SER A 270 16.18 1.28 9.79
C SER A 270 14.69 0.96 9.55
N PRO A 271 14.32 0.46 8.36
CA PRO A 271 13.00 -0.11 8.13
C PRO A 271 12.80 -1.34 9.02
N ARG A 272 11.54 -1.66 9.33
CA ARG A 272 11.18 -2.89 10.05
C ARG A 272 11.53 -4.12 9.22
N SER A 273 12.11 -5.12 9.87
CA SER A 273 12.39 -6.42 9.26
C SER A 273 11.15 -7.32 9.26
N PHE A 274 11.14 -8.33 8.38
CA PHE A 274 10.08 -9.33 8.41
C PHE A 274 10.11 -10.17 9.71
N ARG A 275 11.29 -10.33 10.33
CA ARG A 275 11.43 -10.97 11.65
C ARG A 275 10.67 -10.19 12.73
N GLU A 276 10.90 -8.88 12.85
CA GLU A 276 10.18 -8.04 13.81
C GLU A 276 8.68 -8.09 13.58
N PHE A 277 8.23 -7.98 12.31
CA PHE A 277 6.83 -8.12 11.94
C PHE A 277 6.25 -9.48 12.39
N ALA A 278 6.97 -10.57 12.15
CA ALA A 278 6.53 -11.92 12.51
C ALA A 278 6.43 -12.12 14.03
N ASP A 279 7.39 -11.62 14.78
CA ASP A 279 7.39 -11.72 16.25
C ASP A 279 6.22 -10.93 16.87
N GLU A 280 5.94 -9.72 16.37
CA GLU A 280 4.79 -8.90 16.81
C GLU A 280 3.44 -9.52 16.45
N HIS A 281 3.35 -10.21 15.32
CA HIS A 281 2.10 -10.76 14.77
C HIS A 281 1.98 -12.27 14.90
N ALA A 282 2.81 -12.90 15.70
CA ALA A 282 2.85 -14.38 15.88
C ALA A 282 1.49 -14.98 16.23
N HIS A 283 0.63 -14.22 16.91
CA HIS A 283 -0.71 -14.63 17.32
C HIS A 283 -1.66 -14.88 16.12
N LEU A 284 -1.39 -14.29 14.94
CA LEU A 284 -2.21 -14.49 13.74
C LEU A 284 -2.08 -15.89 13.15
N TRP A 285 -0.99 -16.60 13.45
CA TRP A 285 -0.68 -17.92 12.88
C TRP A 285 -0.78 -19.08 13.89
N ARG A 286 -1.19 -18.79 15.12
CA ARG A 286 -1.37 -19.80 16.19
C ARG A 286 -2.69 -20.55 16.09
#